data_ec4e5aef07d06bd9f91e5c57c02d47a6
#
_entry.id   ec4e5aef07d06bd9f91e5c57c02d47a6
#
_cell.length_a   1.000
_cell.length_b   1.000
_cell.length_c   1.000
_cell.angle_alpha   90.00
_cell.angle_beta   90.00
_cell.angle_gamma   90.00
#
_symmetry.space_group_name_H-M   'P 1'
#
loop_
_entity.id
_entity.type
_entity.pdbx_description
1 polymer ?
#
loop_
_entity_poly.entity_id
_entity_poly.type
_entity_poly.pdbx_seq_one_letter_code
_entity_poly.pdbx_strand_id
1 'polypeptide(L)' 'MIETTEQLYQAIEQMGRMQRILESYRSEILVKSARKHALLAEGPLEQLRQLQNQIEDYLQN' A
#
# COMPACT_ATOMS: atom_id res chain seq x y z
N MET A 1 -1.23 12.30 8.41
CA MET A 1 -2.13 13.29 7.78
C MET A 1 -1.38 14.06 6.69
N ILE A 2 -1.98 14.21 5.52
CA ILE A 2 -1.35 14.93 4.41
C ILE A 2 -1.80 16.39 4.46
N GLU A 3 -0.84 17.31 4.53
CA GLU A 3 -1.12 18.73 4.62
C GLU A 3 -0.52 19.56 3.45
N THR A 4 0.46 19.00 2.75
CA THR A 4 1.13 19.70 1.67
C THR A 4 1.18 18.83 0.41
N THR A 5 1.40 19.49 -0.75
CA THR A 5 1.57 18.79 -2.01
C THR A 5 2.76 17.84 -1.99
N GLU A 6 3.84 18.24 -1.32
CA GLU A 6 5.02 17.39 -1.18
C GLU A 6 4.71 16.11 -0.41
N GLN A 7 3.95 16.23 0.68
CA GLN A 7 3.52 15.06 1.44
C GLN A 7 2.60 14.16 0.60
N LEU A 8 1.76 14.76 -0.24
CA LEU A 8 0.92 14.00 -1.16
C LEU A 8 1.77 13.15 -2.11
N TYR A 9 2.82 13.73 -2.70
CA TYR A 9 3.70 12.99 -3.58
C TYR A 9 4.43 11.87 -2.85
N GLN A 10 4.84 12.11 -1.61
CA GLN A 10 5.47 11.08 -0.79
C GLN A 10 4.51 9.93 -0.51
N ALA A 11 3.25 10.23 -0.22
CA ALA A 11 2.23 9.20 0.01
C ALA A 11 1.99 8.35 -1.25
N ILE A 12 1.91 8.99 -2.41
CA ILE A 12 1.75 8.29 -3.68
C ILE A 12 2.95 7.37 -3.96
N GLU A 13 4.14 7.85 -3.68
CA GLU A 13 5.36 7.04 -3.83
C GLU A 13 5.33 5.82 -2.91
N GLN A 14 4.91 5.99 -1.66
CA GLN A 14 4.78 4.89 -0.71
C GLN A 14 3.75 3.87 -1.18
N MET A 15 2.63 4.31 -1.75
CA MET A 15 1.64 3.41 -2.33
C MET A 15 2.26 2.55 -3.43
N GLY A 16 3.07 3.16 -4.30
CA GLY A 16 3.76 2.44 -5.36
C GLY A 16 4.69 1.36 -4.80
N ARG A 17 5.39 1.66 -3.72
CA ARG A 17 6.27 0.70 -3.05
C ARG A 17 5.47 -0.46 -2.45
N MET A 18 4.34 -0.17 -1.80
CA MET A 18 3.49 -1.21 -1.23
C MET A 18 2.91 -2.11 -2.31
N GLN A 19 2.51 -1.53 -3.43
CA GLN A 19 2.00 -2.30 -4.57
C GLN A 19 3.06 -3.24 -5.13
N ARG A 20 4.32 -2.79 -5.22
CA ARG A 20 5.43 -3.64 -5.68
C ARG A 20 5.73 -4.78 -4.72
N ILE A 21 5.64 -4.51 -3.41
CA ILE A 21 5.82 -5.55 -2.40
C ILE A 21 4.73 -6.60 -2.53
N LEU A 22 3.48 -6.18 -2.71
CA LEU A 22 2.35 -7.09 -2.88
C LEU A 22 2.47 -7.92 -4.16
N GLU A 23 2.94 -7.31 -5.26
CA GLU A 23 3.21 -8.04 -6.49
C GLU A 23 4.29 -9.10 -6.30
N SER A 24 5.35 -8.76 -5.57
CA SER A 24 6.43 -9.70 -5.26
C SER A 24 5.90 -10.87 -4.43
N TYR A 25 5.09 -10.60 -3.43
CA TYR A 25 4.46 -11.66 -2.62
C TYR A 25 3.58 -12.54 -3.48
N ARG A 26 2.81 -11.93 -4.39
CA ARG A 26 1.92 -12.66 -5.28
C ARG A 26 2.68 -13.62 -6.19
N SER A 27 3.78 -13.15 -6.78
CA SER A 27 4.54 -13.96 -7.71
C SER A 27 5.41 -15.01 -7.04
N GLU A 28 5.91 -14.75 -5.83
CA GLU A 28 6.85 -15.64 -5.15
C GLU A 28 6.19 -16.53 -4.10
N ILE A 29 5.24 -16.01 -3.36
CA ILE A 29 4.68 -16.67 -2.19
C ILE A 29 3.32 -17.30 -2.49
N LEU A 30 2.45 -16.60 -3.22
CA LEU A 30 1.12 -17.11 -3.56
C LEU A 30 1.22 -18.42 -4.34
N VAL A 31 2.20 -18.54 -5.23
CA VAL A 31 2.43 -19.74 -6.03
C VAL A 31 2.77 -20.94 -5.14
N LYS A 32 3.45 -20.70 -4.02
CA LYS A 32 3.88 -21.75 -3.10
C LYS A 32 2.85 -22.02 -2.01
N SER A 33 2.20 -20.98 -1.48
CA SER A 33 1.25 -21.11 -0.38
C SER A 33 0.33 -19.90 -0.32
N ALA A 34 -0.94 -20.09 -0.66
CA ALA A 34 -1.94 -19.03 -0.58
C ALA A 34 -2.11 -18.52 0.85
N ARG A 35 -2.00 -19.41 1.84
CA ARG A 35 -2.14 -19.05 3.24
C ARG A 35 -1.02 -18.11 3.71
N LYS A 36 0.22 -18.43 3.36
CA LYS A 36 1.36 -17.58 3.70
C LYS A 36 1.25 -16.23 3.01
N HIS A 37 0.82 -16.22 1.76
CA HIS A 37 0.60 -14.98 1.03
C HIS A 37 -0.42 -14.10 1.76
N ALA A 38 -1.55 -14.66 2.18
CA ALA A 38 -2.59 -13.90 2.87
C ALA A 38 -2.06 -13.28 4.16
N LEU A 39 -1.28 -14.03 4.93
CA LEU A 39 -0.72 -13.54 6.19
C LEU A 39 0.30 -12.41 5.96
N LEU A 40 1.16 -12.57 4.97
CA LEU A 40 2.20 -11.58 4.68
C LEU A 40 1.67 -10.33 4.00
N ALA A 41 0.60 -10.46 3.22
CA ALA A 41 0.02 -9.33 2.52
C ALA A 41 -0.85 -8.44 3.41
N GLU A 42 -1.27 -8.92 4.58
CA GLU A 42 -2.18 -8.19 5.46
C GLU A 42 -1.61 -6.83 5.89
N GLY A 43 -0.35 -6.79 6.31
CA GLY A 43 0.31 -5.55 6.72
C GLY A 43 0.40 -4.53 5.59
N PRO A 44 0.99 -4.89 4.42
CA PRO A 44 1.04 -3.97 3.29
C PRO A 44 -0.32 -3.51 2.78
N LEU A 45 -1.33 -4.39 2.79
CA LEU A 45 -2.69 -4.01 2.38
C LEU A 45 -3.30 -2.98 3.33
N GLU A 46 -3.09 -3.13 4.63
CA GLU A 46 -3.57 -2.17 5.61
C GLU A 46 -2.89 -0.82 5.45
N GLN A 47 -1.58 -0.80 5.23
CA GLN A 47 -0.86 0.44 4.98
C GLN A 47 -1.33 1.12 3.70
N LEU A 48 -1.59 0.34 2.66
CA LEU A 48 -2.12 0.87 1.40
C LEU A 48 -3.46 1.55 1.61
N ARG A 49 -4.33 0.93 2.40
CA ARG A 49 -5.65 1.48 2.71
C ARG A 49 -5.51 2.80 3.47
N GLN A 50 -4.63 2.86 4.47
CA GLN A 50 -4.42 4.08 5.24
C GLN A 50 -3.88 5.22 4.36
N LEU A 51 -2.93 4.92 3.50
CA LEU A 51 -2.38 5.92 2.58
C LEU A 51 -3.44 6.41 1.61
N GLN A 52 -4.26 5.50 1.09
CA GLN A 52 -5.35 5.85 0.19
C GLN A 52 -6.36 6.78 0.86
N ASN A 53 -6.73 6.48 2.11
CA ASN A 53 -7.64 7.32 2.88
C ASN A 53 -7.06 8.71 3.12
N GLN A 54 -5.78 8.80 3.44
CA GLN A 54 -5.11 10.09 3.65
C GLN A 54 -5.09 10.91 2.37
N ILE A 55 -4.82 10.29 1.23
CA ILE A 55 -4.82 10.97 -0.06
C ILE A 55 -6.21 11.47 -0.41
N GLU A 56 -7.23 10.66 -0.21
CA GLU A 56 -8.62 11.05 -0.47
C GLU A 56 -9.03 12.23 0.40
N ASP A 57 -8.68 12.20 1.68
CA ASP A 57 -8.97 13.30 2.60
C ASP A 57 -8.33 14.59 2.14
N TYR A 58 -7.07 14.52 1.71
CA TYR A 58 -6.36 15.70 1.20
C TYR A 58 -7.03 16.27 -0.04
N LEU A 59 -7.42 15.40 -0.98
CA LEU A 59 -8.00 15.83 -2.24
C LEU A 59 -9.41 16.39 -2.07
N GLN A 60 -10.14 15.96 -1.06
CA GLN A 60 -11.50 16.46 -0.79
C GLN A 60 -11.51 17.80 -0.06
N ASN A 61 -10.45 18.15 0.61
CA ASN A 61 -10.32 19.43 1.30
C ASN A 61 -9.61 20.45 0.41
#